data_360b36deeaa7942ece59d492cf5f3995
#
_entry.id   360b36deeaa7942ece59d492cf5f3995
#
_cell.length_a   1.000
_cell.length_b   1.000
_cell.length_c   1.000
_cell.angle_alpha   90.00
_cell.angle_beta   90.00
_cell.angle_gamma   90.00
#
_symmetry.space_group_name_H-M   'P 1'
#
loop_
_entity.id
_entity.type
_entity.pdbx_description
1 polymer ?
#
loop_
_entity_poly.entity_id
_entity_poly.type
_entity_poly.pdbx_seq_one_letter_code
_entity_poly.pdbx_strand_id
1 'polypeptide(L)'
;MKRSKVLEKRIDKAIEEKASLLNNVDRADSLKIIPLESRKNPLVLAERLQIKYDSNAIFNPVSFEVNNGDRVALVGKNGAGKSSILKLILEKSSTGNENILQPTGNTNNLALVEKAEYTGTLKVANDLKISYISQSTEYLKGNLKEFAKKHEVEESIFKAMLVKMGFSNSEFNKDIKQMSEGQKKKILIAKSISEQANLYIWDEPLNYIDILTRIQIEEAILKYKPTLIFVEHDETFIKKISTKVIELKKNIDI
;
A
#
# COMPACT_ATOMS: atom_id res chain seq x y z
N MET A 1 31.87 25.12 -22.52
CA MET A 1 32.36 23.97 -21.76
C MET A 1 32.75 24.23 -20.28
N LYS A 2 33.42 25.32 -19.89
CA LYS A 2 33.78 25.59 -18.48
C LYS A 2 32.60 25.92 -17.54
N ARG A 3 31.54 26.57 -18.02
CA ARG A 3 30.36 26.94 -17.18
C ARG A 3 29.46 25.76 -16.81
N SER A 4 29.33 24.73 -17.66
CA SER A 4 28.56 23.53 -17.39
C SER A 4 29.16 22.72 -16.24
N LYS A 5 30.48 22.49 -16.26
CA LYS A 5 31.18 21.73 -15.18
C LYS A 5 31.13 22.42 -13.80
N VAL A 6 31.02 23.76 -13.78
CA VAL A 6 30.88 24.51 -12.50
C VAL A 6 29.46 24.37 -11.95
N LEU A 7 28.46 24.31 -12.83
CA LEU A 7 27.06 24.11 -12.44
C LEU A 7 26.85 22.68 -11.91
N GLU A 8 27.37 21.68 -12.62
CA GLU A 8 27.34 20.27 -12.16
C GLU A 8 27.99 20.11 -10.78
N LYS A 9 29.19 20.62 -10.56
CA LYS A 9 29.84 20.58 -9.24
C LYS A 9 29.05 21.30 -8.14
N ARG A 10 28.30 22.37 -8.46
CA ARG A 10 27.44 23.04 -7.46
C ARG A 10 26.20 22.21 -7.14
N ILE A 11 25.63 21.54 -8.14
CA ILE A 11 24.49 20.62 -7.96
C ILE A 11 24.94 19.42 -7.13
N ASP A 12 26.06 18.77 -7.47
CA ASP A 12 26.61 17.64 -6.72
C ASP A 12 26.90 18.01 -5.27
N LYS A 13 27.52 19.18 -5.05
CA LYS A 13 27.79 19.67 -3.68
C LYS A 13 26.49 19.96 -2.89
N ALA A 14 25.47 20.53 -3.55
CA ALA A 14 24.18 20.77 -2.92
C ALA A 14 23.43 19.46 -2.62
N ILE A 15 23.62 18.42 -3.44
CA ILE A 15 23.10 17.06 -3.21
C ILE A 15 23.84 16.41 -2.03
N GLU A 16 25.17 16.51 -1.98
CA GLU A 16 25.99 16.00 -0.85
C GLU A 16 25.67 16.72 0.46
N GLU A 17 25.52 18.05 0.44
CA GLU A 17 25.13 18.82 1.63
C GLU A 17 23.72 18.44 2.11
N LYS A 18 22.75 18.26 1.20
CA LYS A 18 21.41 17.75 1.54
C LYS A 18 21.44 16.31 2.01
N ALA A 19 22.26 15.46 1.41
CA ALA A 19 22.45 14.08 1.85
C ALA A 19 23.12 14.00 3.23
N SER A 20 24.08 14.91 3.53
CA SER A 20 24.70 14.98 4.87
C SER A 20 23.76 15.53 5.94
N LEU A 21 22.87 16.46 5.58
CA LEU A 21 21.79 16.92 6.47
C LEU A 21 20.76 15.82 6.74
N LEU A 22 20.48 14.96 5.75
CA LEU A 22 19.64 13.77 5.91
C LEU A 22 20.32 12.68 6.76
N ASN A 23 21.65 12.56 6.72
CA ASN A 23 22.42 11.64 7.56
C ASN A 23 22.55 12.11 9.03
N ASN A 24 22.40 13.42 9.29
CA ASN A 24 22.41 14.01 10.63
C ASN A 24 21.02 14.09 11.29
N VAL A 25 19.95 13.80 10.56
CA VAL A 25 18.65 13.50 11.20
C VAL A 25 18.82 12.13 11.84
N ASP A 26 18.97 12.13 13.16
CA ASP A 26 19.20 10.96 13.99
C ASP A 26 18.40 9.75 13.47
N ARG A 27 19.10 8.63 13.21
CA ARG A 27 18.52 7.32 12.90
C ARG A 27 17.63 6.77 14.02
N ALA A 28 17.33 7.57 15.03
CA ALA A 28 16.62 7.16 16.24
C ALA A 28 15.18 6.74 16.00
N ASP A 29 14.55 7.09 14.85
CA ASP A 29 13.12 6.91 14.71
C ASP A 29 12.62 6.43 13.36
N SER A 30 13.17 5.29 12.87
CA SER A 30 12.62 4.61 11.68
C SER A 30 11.18 4.11 11.90
N LEU A 31 10.37 4.14 10.85
CA LEU A 31 9.06 3.49 10.85
C LEU A 31 9.21 2.00 11.18
N LYS A 32 8.26 1.43 11.92
CA LYS A 32 8.29 0.03 12.33
C LYS A 32 7.07 -0.69 11.76
N ILE A 33 7.30 -1.82 11.08
CA ILE A 33 6.27 -2.76 10.64
C ILE A 33 6.43 -4.04 11.46
N ILE A 34 5.33 -4.64 11.90
CA ILE A 34 5.35 -5.90 12.65
C ILE A 34 4.58 -6.95 11.84
N PRO A 35 5.21 -7.56 10.83
CA PRO A 35 4.55 -8.58 10.03
C PRO A 35 4.35 -9.85 10.87
N LEU A 36 3.23 -10.53 10.64
CA LEU A 36 2.94 -11.85 11.17
C LEU A 36 3.27 -12.90 10.10
N GLU A 37 4.00 -13.93 10.46
CA GLU A 37 4.18 -15.09 9.60
C GLU A 37 2.93 -15.97 9.63
N SER A 38 2.54 -16.49 8.48
CA SER A 38 1.50 -17.51 8.37
C SER A 38 2.15 -18.90 8.30
N ARG A 39 1.52 -19.88 8.94
CA ARG A 39 1.89 -21.29 8.75
C ARG A 39 1.49 -21.83 7.38
N LYS A 40 0.56 -21.14 6.71
CA LYS A 40 0.08 -21.49 5.36
C LYS A 40 0.94 -20.80 4.31
N ASN A 41 1.28 -21.53 3.27
CA ASN A 41 2.06 -21.02 2.14
C ASN A 41 1.69 -21.82 0.88
N PRO A 42 1.30 -21.19 -0.24
CA PRO A 42 1.17 -19.73 -0.43
C PRO A 42 -0.02 -19.11 0.34
N LEU A 43 0.07 -17.79 0.62
CA LEU A 43 -1.02 -17.02 1.20
C LEU A 43 -2.10 -16.73 0.16
N VAL A 44 -1.68 -16.48 -1.07
CA VAL A 44 -2.57 -16.25 -2.23
C VAL A 44 -2.05 -17.08 -3.40
N LEU A 45 -2.95 -17.81 -4.05
CA LEU A 45 -2.69 -18.54 -5.28
C LEU A 45 -3.73 -18.15 -6.33
N ALA A 46 -3.27 -17.63 -7.45
CA ALA A 46 -4.08 -17.34 -8.62
C ALA A 46 -3.61 -18.20 -9.81
N GLU A 47 -4.52 -18.94 -10.44
CA GLU A 47 -4.24 -19.78 -11.60
C GLU A 47 -5.18 -19.38 -12.73
N ARG A 48 -4.62 -18.87 -13.82
CA ARG A 48 -5.36 -18.37 -14.99
C ARG A 48 -6.50 -17.43 -14.62
N LEU A 49 -6.28 -16.61 -13.59
CA LEU A 49 -7.26 -15.64 -13.11
C LEU A 49 -7.51 -14.59 -14.18
N GLN A 50 -8.77 -14.35 -14.49
CA GLN A 50 -9.23 -13.28 -15.37
C GLN A 50 -10.53 -12.70 -14.84
N ILE A 51 -10.63 -11.39 -14.74
CA ILE A 51 -11.84 -10.69 -14.30
C ILE A 51 -12.56 -10.12 -15.53
N LYS A 52 -13.89 -10.20 -15.51
CA LYS A 52 -14.78 -9.73 -16.58
C LYS A 52 -15.81 -8.76 -16.00
N TYR A 53 -16.13 -7.73 -16.75
CA TYR A 53 -17.27 -6.86 -16.53
C TYR A 53 -18.15 -6.90 -17.77
N ASP A 54 -19.44 -7.16 -17.58
CA ASP A 54 -20.39 -7.31 -18.68
C ASP A 54 -19.88 -8.23 -19.80
N SER A 55 -19.35 -9.41 -19.39
CA SER A 55 -18.72 -10.44 -20.25
C SER A 55 -17.38 -10.04 -20.90
N ASN A 56 -16.92 -8.81 -20.75
CA ASN A 56 -15.65 -8.35 -21.32
C ASN A 56 -14.49 -8.56 -20.35
N ALA A 57 -13.49 -9.33 -20.78
CA ALA A 57 -12.27 -9.54 -20.00
C ALA A 57 -11.41 -8.27 -19.98
N ILE A 58 -11.01 -7.81 -18.77
CA ILE A 58 -10.22 -6.58 -18.63
C ILE A 58 -8.72 -6.78 -18.82
N PHE A 59 -8.23 -8.00 -18.64
CA PHE A 59 -6.83 -8.37 -18.85
C PHE A 59 -6.71 -9.84 -19.29
N ASN A 60 -5.57 -10.20 -19.87
CA ASN A 60 -5.23 -11.58 -20.20
C ASN A 60 -5.10 -12.43 -18.93
N PRO A 61 -5.46 -13.74 -18.96
CA PRO A 61 -5.35 -14.59 -17.79
C PRO A 61 -3.96 -14.54 -17.16
N VAL A 62 -3.91 -14.33 -15.84
CA VAL A 62 -2.67 -14.25 -15.07
C VAL A 62 -2.60 -15.38 -14.04
N SER A 63 -1.38 -15.86 -13.80
CA SER A 63 -1.10 -16.83 -12.73
C SER A 63 0.01 -16.31 -11.86
N PHE A 64 -0.19 -16.34 -10.55
CA PHE A 64 0.82 -15.93 -9.58
C PHE A 64 0.56 -16.53 -8.21
N GLU A 65 1.58 -16.53 -7.38
CA GLU A 65 1.50 -16.91 -5.97
C GLU A 65 2.18 -15.87 -5.09
N VAL A 66 1.67 -15.73 -3.88
CA VAL A 66 2.22 -14.87 -2.84
C VAL A 66 2.60 -15.73 -1.64
N ASN A 67 3.88 -15.82 -1.37
CA ASN A 67 4.44 -16.57 -0.25
C ASN A 67 4.79 -15.62 0.90
N ASN A 68 5.03 -16.16 2.10
CA ASN A 68 5.51 -15.36 3.22
C ASN A 68 6.77 -14.56 2.84
N GLY A 69 6.77 -13.25 3.12
CA GLY A 69 7.87 -12.35 2.80
C GLY A 69 7.95 -11.89 1.34
N ASP A 70 7.06 -12.36 0.46
CA ASP A 70 6.97 -11.85 -0.91
C ASP A 70 6.44 -10.40 -0.92
N ARG A 71 7.01 -9.60 -1.80
CA ARG A 71 6.54 -8.25 -2.11
C ARG A 71 6.18 -8.21 -3.59
N VAL A 72 4.89 -8.39 -3.86
CA VAL A 72 4.36 -8.56 -5.22
C VAL A 72 3.81 -7.22 -5.72
N ALA A 73 4.41 -6.67 -6.76
CA ALA A 73 3.90 -5.50 -7.45
C ALA A 73 2.94 -5.91 -8.57
N LEU A 74 1.72 -5.37 -8.57
CA LEU A 74 0.79 -5.46 -9.68
C LEU A 74 0.97 -4.22 -10.57
N VAL A 75 1.44 -4.42 -11.80
CA VAL A 75 1.70 -3.34 -12.75
C VAL A 75 0.81 -3.47 -13.99
N GLY A 76 0.61 -2.36 -14.69
CA GLY A 76 -0.20 -2.31 -15.90
C GLY A 76 -0.84 -0.94 -16.11
N LYS A 77 -1.40 -0.69 -17.28
CA LYS A 77 -2.07 0.58 -17.64
C LYS A 77 -3.23 0.90 -16.68
N ASN A 78 -3.63 2.17 -16.61
CA ASN A 78 -4.82 2.55 -15.86
C ASN A 78 -6.05 1.82 -16.42
N GLY A 79 -6.92 1.32 -15.52
CA GLY A 79 -8.05 0.48 -15.89
C GLY A 79 -7.71 -0.96 -16.28
N ALA A 80 -6.45 -1.43 -16.08
CA ALA A 80 -6.05 -2.82 -16.35
C ALA A 80 -6.52 -3.82 -15.27
N GLY A 81 -7.32 -3.41 -14.28
CA GLY A 81 -7.88 -4.34 -13.28
C GLY A 81 -7.02 -4.58 -12.05
N LYS A 82 -5.95 -3.78 -11.82
CA LYS A 82 -5.08 -3.93 -10.64
C LYS A 82 -5.87 -3.89 -9.33
N SER A 83 -6.63 -2.82 -9.10
CA SER A 83 -7.47 -2.67 -7.90
C SER A 83 -8.59 -3.71 -7.83
N SER A 84 -9.08 -4.22 -8.98
CA SER A 84 -10.08 -5.29 -9.00
C SER A 84 -9.51 -6.61 -8.47
N ILE A 85 -8.26 -6.95 -8.79
CA ILE A 85 -7.59 -8.11 -8.20
C ILE A 85 -7.42 -7.93 -6.69
N LEU A 86 -6.98 -6.75 -6.23
CA LEU A 86 -6.84 -6.48 -4.79
C LEU A 86 -8.16 -6.65 -4.05
N LYS A 87 -9.26 -6.10 -4.60
CA LYS A 87 -10.61 -6.23 -4.04
C LYS A 87 -11.09 -7.68 -4.02
N LEU A 88 -10.84 -8.45 -5.09
CA LEU A 88 -11.22 -9.85 -5.15
C LEU A 88 -10.45 -10.69 -4.10
N ILE A 89 -9.17 -10.41 -3.85
CA ILE A 89 -8.40 -11.06 -2.78
C ILE A 89 -9.00 -10.73 -1.41
N LEU A 90 -9.37 -9.47 -1.17
CA LEU A 90 -10.02 -9.04 0.07
C LEU A 90 -11.37 -9.73 0.27
N GLU A 91 -12.20 -9.81 -0.76
CA GLU A 91 -13.49 -10.50 -0.71
C GLU A 91 -13.34 -11.99 -0.36
N LYS A 92 -12.42 -12.69 -1.05
CA LYS A 92 -12.17 -14.11 -0.80
C LYS A 92 -11.60 -14.39 0.59
N SER A 93 -10.89 -13.45 1.17
CA SER A 93 -10.40 -13.57 2.54
C SER A 93 -11.52 -13.34 3.57
N SER A 94 -12.57 -12.56 3.24
CA SER A 94 -13.70 -12.22 4.11
C SER A 94 -14.69 -13.37 4.31
N THR A 95 -14.81 -14.26 3.34
CA THR A 95 -15.78 -15.36 3.39
C THR A 95 -15.52 -16.41 4.49
N GLY A 96 -14.43 -16.26 5.27
CA GLY A 96 -14.08 -17.11 6.40
C GLY A 96 -13.85 -16.39 7.73
N ASN A 97 -13.82 -15.05 7.77
CA ASN A 97 -13.49 -14.29 8.98
C ASN A 97 -14.24 -12.96 9.06
N GLU A 98 -15.02 -12.79 10.13
CA GLU A 98 -15.64 -11.51 10.51
C GLU A 98 -14.60 -10.42 10.89
N ASN A 99 -13.32 -10.77 10.97
CA ASN A 99 -12.21 -9.91 11.42
C ASN A 99 -11.40 -9.26 10.30
N ILE A 100 -11.92 -9.17 9.08
CA ILE A 100 -11.37 -8.24 8.14
C ILE A 100 -11.87 -6.87 8.57
N LEU A 101 -10.95 -6.06 9.04
CA LEU A 101 -11.16 -4.63 9.21
C LEU A 101 -11.62 -4.08 7.86
N GLN A 102 -12.93 -4.12 7.65
CA GLN A 102 -13.56 -3.60 6.44
C GLN A 102 -13.01 -2.20 6.23
N PRO A 103 -12.71 -1.79 4.99
CA PRO A 103 -12.52 -0.39 4.70
C PRO A 103 -13.80 0.30 5.17
N THR A 104 -13.73 0.97 6.34
CA THR A 104 -14.86 1.64 6.95
C THR A 104 -15.15 2.92 6.20
N GLY A 105 -15.74 2.77 5.06
CA GLY A 105 -16.21 3.83 4.21
C GLY A 105 -17.08 3.19 3.14
N ASN A 106 -18.39 3.35 3.28
CA ASN A 106 -19.45 2.93 2.35
C ASN A 106 -19.15 1.63 1.60
N THR A 107 -19.84 0.57 1.96
CA THR A 107 -19.93 -0.71 1.25
C THR A 107 -20.25 -0.56 -0.26
N ASN A 108 -20.62 0.63 -0.71
CA ASN A 108 -20.87 0.96 -2.11
C ASN A 108 -19.61 0.87 -3.01
N ASN A 109 -18.38 0.83 -2.45
CA ASN A 109 -17.17 0.60 -3.24
C ASN A 109 -16.79 -0.89 -3.36
N LEU A 110 -17.34 -1.78 -2.53
CA LEU A 110 -17.34 -3.23 -2.78
C LEU A 110 -18.40 -3.60 -3.84
N ALA A 111 -19.46 -2.80 -3.99
CA ALA A 111 -20.50 -3.02 -5.00
C ALA A 111 -20.00 -3.00 -6.46
N LEU A 112 -18.77 -2.56 -6.72
CA LEU A 112 -18.14 -2.71 -8.03
C LEU A 112 -17.73 -4.17 -8.32
N VAL A 113 -17.58 -5.00 -7.29
CA VAL A 113 -17.28 -6.44 -7.45
C VAL A 113 -18.57 -7.25 -7.63
N GLU A 114 -19.72 -6.74 -7.16
CA GLU A 114 -21.02 -7.42 -7.31
C GLU A 114 -21.45 -7.64 -8.78
N LYS A 115 -20.81 -6.95 -9.74
CA LYS A 115 -21.01 -7.14 -11.18
C LYS A 115 -19.81 -7.77 -11.90
N ALA A 116 -18.72 -8.07 -11.16
CA ALA A 116 -17.54 -8.65 -11.76
C ALA A 116 -17.63 -10.19 -11.69
N GLU A 117 -17.61 -10.81 -12.85
CA GLU A 117 -17.38 -12.25 -12.97
C GLU A 117 -15.87 -12.51 -13.06
N TYR A 118 -15.42 -13.64 -12.56
CA TYR A 118 -14.04 -14.06 -12.79
C TYR A 118 -13.98 -15.52 -13.23
N THR A 119 -12.95 -15.84 -14.00
CA THR A 119 -12.61 -17.22 -14.43
C THR A 119 -11.23 -17.58 -13.90
N GLY A 120 -10.92 -18.88 -13.91
CA GLY A 120 -9.71 -19.41 -13.29
C GLY A 120 -9.90 -19.67 -11.79
N THR A 121 -8.81 -19.83 -11.07
CA THR A 121 -8.81 -20.13 -9.64
C THR A 121 -8.19 -18.97 -8.85
N LEU A 122 -8.83 -18.56 -7.76
CA LEU A 122 -8.22 -17.71 -6.74
C LEU A 122 -8.45 -18.34 -5.37
N LYS A 123 -7.36 -18.74 -4.73
CA LYS A 123 -7.36 -19.25 -3.35
C LYS A 123 -6.63 -18.27 -2.46
N VAL A 124 -7.25 -17.90 -1.34
CA VAL A 124 -6.65 -17.11 -0.28
C VAL A 124 -6.63 -17.96 0.97
N ALA A 125 -5.51 -18.02 1.66
CA ALA A 125 -5.38 -18.82 2.87
C ALA A 125 -6.36 -18.29 3.94
N ASN A 126 -7.01 -19.21 4.68
CA ASN A 126 -7.93 -18.84 5.77
C ASN A 126 -7.15 -18.26 6.95
N ASP A 127 -7.84 -17.49 7.80
CA ASP A 127 -7.32 -16.92 9.05
C ASP A 127 -6.16 -15.93 8.87
N LEU A 128 -6.05 -15.32 7.70
CA LEU A 128 -5.10 -14.24 7.48
C LEU A 128 -5.60 -12.93 8.08
N LYS A 129 -4.76 -12.29 8.88
CA LYS A 129 -4.93 -10.88 9.22
C LYS A 129 -4.41 -10.06 8.05
N ILE A 130 -5.30 -9.28 7.42
CA ILE A 130 -4.96 -8.45 6.26
C ILE A 130 -5.06 -6.98 6.65
N SER A 131 -3.99 -6.24 6.36
CA SER A 131 -3.97 -4.78 6.46
C SER A 131 -4.13 -4.19 5.06
N TYR A 132 -5.12 -3.31 4.89
CA TYR A 132 -5.44 -2.71 3.60
C TYR A 132 -5.33 -1.19 3.58
N ILE A 133 -4.68 -0.66 2.55
CA ILE A 133 -4.69 0.76 2.18
C ILE A 133 -5.45 0.90 0.87
N SER A 134 -6.57 1.65 0.91
CA SER A 134 -7.37 1.96 -0.28
C SER A 134 -6.78 3.11 -1.08
N GLN A 135 -7.06 3.11 -2.39
CA GLN A 135 -6.72 4.22 -3.26
C GLN A 135 -7.44 5.52 -2.85
N SER A 136 -8.76 5.46 -2.58
CA SER A 136 -9.54 6.63 -2.16
C SER A 136 -9.38 6.92 -0.67
N THR A 137 -9.37 8.21 -0.33
CA THR A 137 -9.33 8.76 1.03
C THR A 137 -10.59 9.51 1.40
N GLU A 138 -11.59 9.62 0.50
CA GLU A 138 -12.80 10.44 0.65
C GLU A 138 -13.67 10.06 1.84
N TYR A 139 -13.64 8.78 2.24
CA TYR A 139 -14.39 8.27 3.38
C TYR A 139 -13.81 8.64 4.74
N LEU A 140 -12.59 9.18 4.78
CA LEU A 140 -11.90 9.53 6.01
C LEU A 140 -12.50 10.80 6.63
N LYS A 141 -12.94 10.68 7.88
CA LYS A 141 -13.57 11.77 8.65
C LYS A 141 -13.43 11.50 10.15
N GLY A 142 -13.70 12.53 10.95
CA GLY A 142 -13.62 12.46 12.41
C GLY A 142 -12.21 12.75 12.93
N ASN A 143 -11.96 12.48 14.21
CA ASN A 143 -10.67 12.72 14.82
C ASN A 143 -9.77 11.47 14.79
N LEU A 144 -8.46 11.69 14.88
CA LEU A 144 -7.45 10.63 14.77
C LEU A 144 -7.56 9.59 15.91
N LYS A 145 -8.04 9.98 17.10
CA LYS A 145 -8.21 9.06 18.23
C LYS A 145 -9.36 8.09 17.99
N GLU A 146 -10.50 8.61 17.52
CA GLU A 146 -11.64 7.75 17.15
C GLU A 146 -11.30 6.85 15.96
N PHE A 147 -10.52 7.37 15.01
CA PHE A 147 -10.03 6.59 13.88
C PHE A 147 -9.16 5.41 14.36
N ALA A 148 -8.18 5.65 15.23
CA ALA A 148 -7.33 4.60 15.79
C ALA A 148 -8.15 3.55 16.55
N LYS A 149 -9.09 3.99 17.42
CA LYS A 149 -9.99 3.09 18.17
C LYS A 149 -10.84 2.22 17.24
N LYS A 150 -11.42 2.83 16.20
CA LYS A 150 -12.27 2.12 15.23
C LYS A 150 -11.51 1.04 14.46
N HIS A 151 -10.22 1.27 14.21
CA HIS A 151 -9.35 0.33 13.49
C HIS A 151 -8.53 -0.56 14.43
N GLU A 152 -8.87 -0.59 15.73
CA GLU A 152 -8.18 -1.42 16.74
C GLU A 152 -6.65 -1.23 16.75
N VAL A 153 -6.19 -0.03 16.41
CA VAL A 153 -4.78 0.33 16.43
C VAL A 153 -4.47 1.04 17.73
N GLU A 154 -3.38 0.66 18.38
CA GLU A 154 -2.93 1.33 19.60
C GLU A 154 -2.63 2.82 19.32
N GLU A 155 -3.33 3.73 20.03
CA GLU A 155 -3.28 5.17 19.80
C GLU A 155 -1.85 5.73 19.91
N SER A 156 -1.06 5.24 20.86
CA SER A 156 0.31 5.71 21.09
C SER A 156 1.23 5.34 19.91
N ILE A 157 1.14 4.11 19.41
CA ILE A 157 1.91 3.63 18.27
C ILE A 157 1.50 4.39 17.01
N PHE A 158 0.20 4.53 16.78
CA PHE A 158 -0.34 5.25 15.63
C PHE A 158 0.12 6.70 15.59
N LYS A 159 0.02 7.42 16.72
CA LYS A 159 0.51 8.79 16.86
C LYS A 159 2.01 8.89 16.63
N ALA A 160 2.80 7.97 17.20
CA ALA A 160 4.24 7.94 17.00
C ALA A 160 4.60 7.77 15.51
N MET A 161 3.88 6.90 14.76
CA MET A 161 4.10 6.77 13.32
C MET A 161 3.78 8.05 12.56
N LEU A 162 2.68 8.74 12.91
CA LEU A 162 2.32 10.03 12.30
C LEU A 162 3.35 11.13 12.58
N VAL A 163 3.85 11.23 13.82
CA VAL A 163 4.92 12.18 14.16
C VAL A 163 6.16 11.92 13.31
N LYS A 164 6.58 10.67 13.18
CA LYS A 164 7.73 10.28 12.33
C LYS A 164 7.53 10.66 10.85
N MET A 165 6.29 10.65 10.38
CA MET A 165 5.91 11.10 9.03
C MET A 165 5.65 12.60 8.94
N GLY A 166 6.02 13.40 9.98
CA GLY A 166 5.99 14.86 9.97
C GLY A 166 4.66 15.48 10.41
N PHE A 167 3.79 14.76 11.12
CA PHE A 167 2.61 15.37 11.75
C PHE A 167 3.01 16.24 12.93
N SER A 168 2.54 17.47 12.93
CA SER A 168 2.69 18.42 14.05
C SER A 168 1.57 18.26 15.07
N ASN A 169 1.81 18.78 16.29
CA ASN A 169 0.80 18.75 17.35
C ASN A 169 -0.53 19.40 16.96
N SER A 170 -0.51 20.44 16.13
CA SER A 170 -1.71 21.12 15.65
C SER A 170 -2.57 20.25 14.73
N GLU A 171 -1.97 19.29 14.02
CA GLU A 171 -2.68 18.41 13.09
C GLU A 171 -3.45 17.32 13.84
N PHE A 172 -3.01 16.91 15.02
CA PHE A 172 -3.71 15.91 15.82
C PHE A 172 -5.10 16.35 16.31
N ASN A 173 -5.36 17.66 16.32
CA ASN A 173 -6.63 18.23 16.76
C ASN A 173 -7.60 18.53 15.60
N LYS A 174 -7.18 18.30 14.36
CA LYS A 174 -8.02 18.55 13.17
C LYS A 174 -8.90 17.37 12.84
N ASP A 175 -10.08 17.66 12.26
CA ASP A 175 -10.87 16.62 11.59
C ASP A 175 -10.12 16.11 10.36
N ILE A 176 -10.07 14.77 10.20
CA ILE A 176 -9.39 14.12 9.07
C ILE A 176 -9.95 14.61 7.74
N LYS A 177 -11.25 14.92 7.67
CA LYS A 177 -11.90 15.45 6.46
C LYS A 177 -11.25 16.75 5.97
N GLN A 178 -10.72 17.56 6.88
CA GLN A 178 -10.09 18.87 6.57
C GLN A 178 -8.60 18.75 6.21
N MET A 179 -8.05 17.55 6.30
CA MET A 179 -6.64 17.30 6.00
C MET A 179 -6.39 17.20 4.49
N SER A 180 -5.16 17.52 4.07
CA SER A 180 -4.74 17.33 2.68
C SER A 180 -4.72 15.85 2.29
N GLU A 181 -4.76 15.55 0.99
CA GLU A 181 -4.70 14.16 0.51
C GLU A 181 -3.41 13.45 0.96
N GLY A 182 -2.27 14.15 0.99
CA GLY A 182 -1.03 13.61 1.52
C GLY A 182 -1.09 13.27 3.01
N GLN A 183 -1.73 14.13 3.83
CA GLN A 183 -1.96 13.85 5.25
C GLN A 183 -2.89 12.65 5.44
N LYS A 184 -3.97 12.57 4.67
CA LYS A 184 -4.89 11.41 4.69
C LYS A 184 -4.19 10.11 4.30
N LYS A 185 -3.33 10.13 3.27
CA LYS A 185 -2.51 8.97 2.89
C LYS A 185 -1.55 8.57 4.00
N LYS A 186 -0.88 9.52 4.66
CA LYS A 186 -0.03 9.23 5.83
C LYS A 186 -0.81 8.57 6.98
N ILE A 187 -2.07 8.97 7.20
CA ILE A 187 -2.95 8.34 8.18
C ILE A 187 -3.19 6.87 7.83
N LEU A 188 -3.52 6.55 6.57
CA LEU A 188 -3.72 5.18 6.12
C LEU A 188 -2.44 4.34 6.23
N ILE A 189 -1.29 4.91 5.87
CA ILE A 189 0.00 4.24 6.00
C ILE A 189 0.33 4.00 7.49
N ALA A 190 0.17 5.02 8.36
CA ALA A 190 0.41 4.89 9.80
C ALA A 190 -0.47 3.79 10.41
N LYS A 191 -1.76 3.76 10.04
CA LYS A 191 -2.69 2.70 10.42
C LYS A 191 -2.14 1.34 9.98
N SER A 192 -1.84 1.18 8.69
CA SER A 192 -1.41 -0.10 8.12
C SER A 192 -0.11 -0.63 8.75
N ILE A 193 0.92 0.22 8.92
CA ILE A 193 2.19 -0.22 9.52
C ILE A 193 2.11 -0.45 11.04
N SER A 194 1.08 0.10 11.70
CA SER A 194 0.81 -0.14 13.13
C SER A 194 -0.01 -1.42 13.36
N GLU A 195 -0.65 -1.94 12.34
CA GLU A 195 -1.36 -3.22 12.38
C GLU A 195 -0.38 -4.40 12.29
N GLN A 196 -0.63 -5.44 13.07
CA GLN A 196 0.05 -6.72 12.90
C GLN A 196 -0.72 -7.54 11.87
N ALA A 197 -0.15 -7.77 10.70
CA ALA A 197 -0.82 -8.46 9.61
C ALA A 197 0.06 -9.55 8.97
N ASN A 198 -0.60 -10.61 8.46
CA ASN A 198 0.06 -11.64 7.66
C ASN A 198 0.25 -11.18 6.21
N LEU A 199 -0.66 -10.33 5.71
CA LEU A 199 -0.64 -9.81 4.36
C LEU A 199 -1.00 -8.32 4.37
N TYR A 200 -0.15 -7.50 3.79
CA TYR A 200 -0.41 -6.09 3.54
C TYR A 200 -0.86 -5.94 2.08
N ILE A 201 -1.94 -5.21 1.85
CA ILE A 201 -2.46 -4.91 0.51
C ILE A 201 -2.53 -3.39 0.37
N TRP A 202 -1.74 -2.83 -0.54
CA TRP A 202 -1.62 -1.39 -0.71
C TRP A 202 -1.97 -0.95 -2.12
N ASP A 203 -3.03 -0.14 -2.24
CA ASP A 203 -3.49 0.40 -3.52
C ASP A 203 -3.08 1.88 -3.66
N GLU A 204 -2.01 2.13 -4.39
CA GLU A 204 -1.38 3.44 -4.64
C GLU A 204 -1.13 4.24 -3.33
N PRO A 205 -0.39 3.66 -2.36
CA PRO A 205 -0.20 4.30 -1.06
C PRO A 205 0.65 5.56 -1.10
N LEU A 206 1.55 5.69 -2.10
CA LEU A 206 2.55 6.76 -2.13
C LEU A 206 2.11 8.01 -2.90
N ASN A 207 0.89 8.02 -3.45
CA ASN A 207 0.34 9.21 -4.07
C ASN A 207 0.26 10.35 -3.05
N TYR A 208 0.76 11.54 -3.43
CA TYR A 208 0.82 12.75 -2.60
C TYR A 208 1.74 12.67 -1.37
N ILE A 209 2.57 11.63 -1.25
CA ILE A 209 3.54 11.46 -0.16
C ILE A 209 4.84 12.20 -0.51
N ASP A 210 5.36 12.96 0.46
CA ASP A 210 6.65 13.63 0.34
C ASP A 210 7.83 12.65 0.30
N ILE A 211 8.94 13.10 -0.26
CA ILE A 211 10.13 12.27 -0.50
C ILE A 211 10.70 11.67 0.79
N LEU A 212 10.72 12.42 1.89
CA LEU A 212 11.30 11.95 3.17
C LEU A 212 10.46 10.81 3.75
N THR A 213 9.15 11.00 3.81
CA THR A 213 8.21 9.96 4.27
C THR A 213 8.31 8.72 3.38
N ARG A 214 8.46 8.91 2.06
CA ARG A 214 8.63 7.80 1.12
C ARG A 214 9.89 6.99 1.41
N ILE A 215 11.04 7.64 1.60
CA ILE A 215 12.29 6.97 1.95
C ILE A 215 12.13 6.15 3.23
N GLN A 216 11.48 6.70 4.27
CA GLN A 216 11.23 6.00 5.52
C GLN A 216 10.36 4.74 5.31
N ILE A 217 9.35 4.81 4.45
CA ILE A 217 8.49 3.68 4.10
C ILE A 217 9.29 2.60 3.38
N GLU A 218 10.11 2.98 2.39
CA GLU A 218 10.99 2.07 1.66
C GLU A 218 11.95 1.33 2.59
N GLU A 219 12.62 2.07 3.48
CA GLU A 219 13.53 1.50 4.48
C GLU A 219 12.82 0.53 5.42
N ALA A 220 11.60 0.87 5.88
CA ALA A 220 10.82 -0.01 6.73
C ALA A 220 10.43 -1.31 6.01
N ILE A 221 9.97 -1.24 4.76
CA ILE A 221 9.62 -2.43 3.98
C ILE A 221 10.84 -3.33 3.76
N LEU A 222 12.00 -2.75 3.42
CA LEU A 222 13.23 -3.51 3.19
C LEU A 222 13.77 -4.15 4.48
N LYS A 223 13.63 -3.46 5.61
CA LYS A 223 14.10 -3.92 6.92
C LYS A 223 13.22 -5.05 7.47
N TYR A 224 11.91 -4.87 7.46
CA TYR A 224 10.96 -5.78 8.10
C TYR A 224 10.38 -6.85 7.17
N LYS A 225 10.58 -6.70 5.86
CA LYS A 225 10.20 -7.66 4.81
C LYS A 225 8.78 -8.20 4.97
N PRO A 226 7.75 -7.34 5.11
CA PRO A 226 6.37 -7.79 5.22
C PRO A 226 5.95 -8.54 3.94
N THR A 227 5.02 -9.47 4.06
CA THR A 227 4.32 -9.99 2.87
C THR A 227 3.40 -8.90 2.37
N LEU A 228 3.61 -8.44 1.14
CA LEU A 228 2.97 -7.25 0.59
C LEU A 228 2.53 -7.48 -0.86
N ILE A 229 1.28 -7.15 -1.17
CA ILE A 229 0.80 -6.96 -2.54
C ILE A 229 0.53 -5.47 -2.71
N PHE A 230 1.07 -4.86 -3.75
CA PHE A 230 0.89 -3.43 -3.94
C PHE A 230 0.74 -3.03 -5.40
N VAL A 231 0.06 -1.91 -5.60
CA VAL A 231 -0.06 -1.18 -6.86
C VAL A 231 0.67 0.13 -6.71
N GLU A 232 1.60 0.41 -7.58
CA GLU A 232 2.31 1.68 -7.68
C GLU A 232 2.69 1.98 -9.13
N HIS A 233 2.93 3.26 -9.41
CA HIS A 233 3.33 3.74 -10.73
C HIS A 233 4.81 4.13 -10.81
N ASP A 234 5.48 4.28 -9.67
CA ASP A 234 6.88 4.62 -9.63
C ASP A 234 7.77 3.39 -9.85
N GLU A 235 8.41 3.34 -11.01
CA GLU A 235 9.29 2.23 -11.37
C GLU A 235 10.47 2.05 -10.42
N THR A 236 10.98 3.15 -9.84
CA THR A 236 12.13 3.10 -8.92
C THR A 236 11.72 2.40 -7.63
N PHE A 237 10.55 2.76 -7.09
CA PHE A 237 9.98 2.10 -5.93
C PHE A 237 9.70 0.61 -6.21
N ILE A 238 9.05 0.32 -7.34
CA ILE A 238 8.74 -1.06 -7.75
C ILE A 238 10.03 -1.88 -7.82
N LYS A 239 11.05 -1.43 -8.55
CA LYS A 239 12.34 -2.13 -8.68
C LYS A 239 13.06 -2.35 -7.35
N LYS A 240 12.94 -1.39 -6.42
CA LYS A 240 13.62 -1.43 -5.12
C LYS A 240 12.92 -2.37 -4.13
N ILE A 241 11.61 -2.40 -4.14
CA ILE A 241 10.80 -3.06 -3.11
C ILE A 241 10.35 -4.46 -3.52
N SER A 242 9.94 -4.66 -4.79
CA SER A 242 9.31 -5.93 -5.21
C SER A 242 10.28 -7.11 -5.24
N THR A 243 9.77 -8.27 -4.84
CA THR A 243 10.40 -9.58 -5.09
C THR A 243 9.83 -10.23 -6.34
N LYS A 244 8.60 -9.87 -6.69
CA LYS A 244 7.89 -10.35 -7.89
C LYS A 244 7.12 -9.19 -8.52
N VAL A 245 7.04 -9.17 -9.85
CA VAL A 245 6.23 -8.20 -10.61
C VAL A 245 5.27 -8.96 -11.50
N ILE A 246 3.98 -8.64 -11.39
CA ILE A 246 2.91 -9.22 -12.20
C ILE A 246 2.34 -8.14 -13.10
N GLU A 247 2.55 -8.28 -14.40
CA GLU A 247 2.06 -7.34 -15.40
C GLU A 247 0.67 -7.73 -15.89
N LEU A 248 -0.31 -6.85 -15.72
CA LEU A 248 -1.64 -7.00 -16.27
C LEU A 248 -1.69 -6.35 -17.66
N LYS A 249 -1.68 -7.20 -18.69
CA LYS A 249 -1.84 -6.76 -20.08
C LYS A 249 -3.33 -6.71 -20.41
N LYS A 250 -3.81 -5.56 -20.91
CA LYS A 250 -5.19 -5.45 -21.39
C LYS A 250 -5.46 -6.56 -22.41
N ASN A 251 -6.65 -7.13 -22.32
CA ASN A 251 -7.16 -7.95 -23.40
C ASN A 251 -7.31 -7.02 -24.62
N ILE A 252 -6.51 -7.24 -25.64
CA ILE A 252 -6.67 -6.55 -26.92
C ILE A 252 -7.68 -7.43 -27.66
N ASP A 253 -8.97 -7.05 -27.57
CA ASP A 253 -9.96 -7.64 -28.44
C ASP A 253 -9.53 -7.34 -29.90
N ILE A 254 -9.28 -8.41 -30.62
CA ILE A 254 -9.00 -8.41 -32.06
C ILE A 254 -10.29 -8.08 -32.82
#